data_7d00a8fe4739d3cc53d49785aaeb0753
#
_entry.id   7d00a8fe4739d3cc53d49785aaeb0753
#
_cell.length_a   1.000
_cell.length_b   1.000
_cell.length_c   1.000
_cell.angle_alpha   90.00
_cell.angle_beta   90.00
_cell.angle_gamma   90.00
#
_symmetry.space_group_name_H-M   'P 1'
#
loop_
_entity.id
_entity.type
_entity.pdbx_description
1 polymer ?
#
loop_
_entity_poly.entity_id
_entity_poly.type
_entity_poly.pdbx_seq_one_letter_code
_entity_poly.pdbx_strand_id
1 'polypeptide(L)'
;MEGKVVNLSYEELEAILLTVVSSNPKKEELQNCYNVLKDFKKNINSVEQFLKQIKMNKNDKIRQLAAILLNRKIEKHWPNFNDQIKLEIKKLLLELIRNEKNYLVSKAVQFICLDFENGRVI
;
A
#
# COMPACT_ATOMS: atom_id res chain seq x y z
N MET A 1 16.58 15.05 -16.69
CA MET A 1 15.59 14.16 -17.29
C MET A 1 14.60 13.69 -16.24
N GLU A 2 13.34 13.83 -16.52
CA GLU A 2 12.34 13.34 -15.61
C GLU A 2 12.41 11.83 -15.46
N GLY A 3 12.19 11.36 -14.24
CA GLY A 3 12.04 9.96 -13.99
C GLY A 3 10.83 9.39 -14.72
N LYS A 4 10.90 8.16 -15.12
CA LYS A 4 9.77 7.46 -15.69
C LYS A 4 8.66 7.35 -14.64
N VAL A 5 7.43 7.57 -15.05
CA VAL A 5 6.27 7.26 -14.23
C VAL A 5 6.08 5.75 -14.33
N VAL A 6 6.38 5.05 -13.26
CA VAL A 6 6.19 3.61 -13.19
C VAL A 6 4.73 3.34 -12.85
N ASN A 7 4.09 2.55 -13.70
CA ASN A 7 2.72 2.08 -13.45
C ASN A 7 2.73 0.57 -13.41
N LEU A 8 2.00 0.00 -12.45
CA LEU A 8 1.91 -1.45 -12.28
C LEU A 8 0.46 -1.87 -12.30
N SER A 9 0.18 -2.96 -13.02
CA SER A 9 -1.13 -3.61 -12.93
C SER A 9 -1.25 -4.33 -11.58
N TYR A 10 -2.46 -4.79 -11.27
CA TYR A 10 -2.70 -5.59 -10.06
C TYR A 10 -1.77 -6.80 -10.02
N GLU A 11 -1.67 -7.53 -11.13
CA GLU A 11 -0.89 -8.76 -11.21
C GLU A 11 0.62 -8.48 -11.11
N GLU A 12 1.08 -7.41 -11.73
CA GLU A 12 2.48 -7.01 -11.65
C GLU A 12 2.86 -6.62 -10.22
N LEU A 13 2.01 -5.85 -9.57
CA LEU A 13 2.25 -5.45 -8.17
C LEU A 13 2.19 -6.68 -7.25
N GLU A 14 1.23 -7.57 -7.47
CA GLU A 14 1.13 -8.80 -6.70
C GLU A 14 2.42 -9.62 -6.79
N ALA A 15 2.96 -9.78 -7.99
CA ALA A 15 4.19 -10.53 -8.19
C ALA A 15 5.37 -9.92 -7.42
N ILE A 16 5.47 -8.60 -7.44
CA ILE A 16 6.52 -7.88 -6.71
C ILE A 16 6.37 -8.07 -5.21
N LEU A 17 5.17 -7.89 -4.70
CA LEU A 17 4.90 -8.05 -3.27
C LEU A 17 5.12 -9.48 -2.81
N LEU A 18 4.75 -10.46 -3.64
CA LEU A 18 4.99 -11.87 -3.35
C LEU A 18 6.48 -12.16 -3.21
N THR A 19 7.30 -11.60 -4.08
CA THR A 19 8.75 -11.76 -3.99
C THR A 19 9.30 -11.19 -2.68
N VAL A 20 8.82 -10.01 -2.29
CA VAL A 20 9.28 -9.35 -1.06
C VAL A 20 8.92 -10.17 0.18
N VAL A 21 7.74 -10.77 0.22
CA VAL A 21 7.29 -11.54 1.41
C VAL A 21 7.73 -13.00 1.38
N SER A 22 8.37 -13.46 0.31
CA SER A 22 8.80 -14.85 0.23
C SER A 22 9.90 -15.14 1.25
N SER A 23 10.02 -16.44 1.63
CA SER A 23 10.92 -16.85 2.71
C SER A 23 12.39 -16.69 2.35
N ASN A 24 12.73 -16.72 1.08
CA ASN A 24 14.12 -16.80 0.67
C ASN A 24 14.36 -16.17 -0.70
N PRO A 25 14.07 -14.87 -0.84
CA PRO A 25 14.29 -14.17 -2.11
C PRO A 25 15.78 -13.98 -2.36
N LYS A 26 16.19 -14.01 -3.61
CA LYS A 26 17.55 -13.65 -3.98
C LYS A 26 17.76 -12.16 -3.70
N LYS A 27 18.94 -11.80 -3.20
CA LYS A 27 19.26 -10.42 -2.85
C LYS A 27 19.05 -9.47 -4.03
N GLU A 28 19.45 -9.88 -5.21
CA GLU A 28 19.31 -9.08 -6.44
C GLU A 28 17.84 -8.87 -6.80
N GLU A 29 17.04 -9.93 -6.75
CA GLU A 29 15.60 -9.83 -7.01
C GLU A 29 14.91 -8.90 -6.01
N LEU A 30 15.28 -9.02 -4.75
CA LEU A 30 14.74 -8.19 -3.69
C LEU A 30 15.07 -6.71 -3.92
N GLN A 31 16.31 -6.43 -4.29
CA GLN A 31 16.73 -5.05 -4.57
C GLN A 31 15.97 -4.48 -5.77
N ASN A 32 15.77 -5.27 -6.82
CA ASN A 32 15.00 -4.85 -7.98
C ASN A 32 13.54 -4.54 -7.61
N CYS A 33 12.94 -5.38 -6.77
CA CYS A 33 11.58 -5.15 -6.29
C CYS A 33 11.48 -3.85 -5.51
N TYR A 34 12.41 -3.57 -4.62
CA TYR A 34 12.41 -2.31 -3.85
C TYR A 34 12.59 -1.09 -4.75
N ASN A 35 13.44 -1.20 -5.77
CA ASN A 35 13.64 -0.09 -6.71
C ASN A 35 12.36 0.21 -7.50
N VAL A 36 11.67 -0.84 -7.98
CA VAL A 36 10.41 -0.67 -8.70
C VAL A 36 9.34 -0.08 -7.80
N LEU A 37 9.22 -0.58 -6.57
CA LEU A 37 8.25 -0.07 -5.59
C LEU A 37 8.51 1.39 -5.24
N LYS A 38 9.77 1.77 -5.10
CA LYS A 38 10.15 3.15 -4.83
C LYS A 38 9.66 4.09 -5.91
N ASP A 39 9.85 3.72 -7.17
CA ASP A 39 9.39 4.53 -8.30
C ASP A 39 7.87 4.49 -8.44
N PHE A 40 7.26 3.33 -8.23
CA PHE A 40 5.81 3.19 -8.29
C PHE A 40 5.10 4.06 -7.25
N LYS A 41 5.66 4.17 -6.05
CA LYS A 41 5.07 5.00 -4.98
C LYS A 41 4.96 6.47 -5.35
N LYS A 42 5.74 6.94 -6.32
CA LYS A 42 5.65 8.32 -6.81
C LYS A 42 4.41 8.53 -7.66
N ASN A 43 3.84 7.46 -8.22
CA ASN A 43 2.63 7.52 -9.02
C ASN A 43 1.41 7.64 -8.11
N ILE A 44 0.52 8.59 -8.37
CA ILE A 44 -0.70 8.76 -7.58
C ILE A 44 -1.57 7.51 -7.63
N ASN A 45 -1.55 6.77 -8.73
CA ASN A 45 -2.32 5.54 -8.89
C ASN A 45 -1.85 4.41 -7.97
N SER A 46 -0.67 4.55 -7.35
CA SER A 46 -0.18 3.53 -6.41
C SER A 46 -1.12 3.33 -5.23
N VAL A 47 -1.76 4.40 -4.77
CA VAL A 47 -2.72 4.35 -3.66
C VAL A 47 -3.85 3.37 -3.99
N GLU A 48 -4.46 3.52 -5.16
CA GLU A 48 -5.56 2.65 -5.59
C GLU A 48 -5.10 1.21 -5.70
N GLN A 49 -3.91 0.98 -6.24
CA GLN A 49 -3.38 -0.37 -6.41
C GLN A 49 -3.07 -1.04 -5.07
N PHE A 50 -2.51 -0.31 -4.11
CA PHE A 50 -2.31 -0.85 -2.77
C PHE A 50 -3.64 -1.19 -2.10
N LEU A 51 -4.65 -0.33 -2.24
CA LEU A 51 -5.98 -0.60 -1.69
C LEU A 51 -6.59 -1.88 -2.28
N LYS A 52 -6.44 -2.08 -3.58
CA LYS A 52 -6.92 -3.31 -4.24
C LYS A 52 -6.21 -4.56 -3.71
N GLN A 53 -4.90 -4.50 -3.48
CA GLN A 53 -4.16 -5.62 -2.90
C GLN A 53 -4.69 -5.97 -1.51
N ILE A 54 -4.92 -4.97 -0.67
CA ILE A 54 -5.44 -5.19 0.68
C ILE A 54 -6.83 -5.82 0.63
N LYS A 55 -7.69 -5.34 -0.26
CA LYS A 55 -9.07 -5.78 -0.34
C LYS A 55 -9.23 -7.14 -1.02
N MET A 56 -8.47 -7.40 -2.07
CA MET A 56 -8.74 -8.50 -3.00
C MET A 56 -7.74 -9.65 -2.93
N ASN A 57 -6.51 -9.42 -2.49
CA ASN A 57 -5.51 -10.46 -2.49
C ASN A 57 -5.84 -11.54 -1.47
N LYS A 58 -5.59 -12.80 -1.81
CA LYS A 58 -5.87 -13.94 -0.92
C LYS A 58 -4.71 -14.23 0.02
N ASN A 59 -3.53 -13.68 -0.24
CA ASN A 59 -2.35 -13.90 0.59
C ASN A 59 -2.25 -12.80 1.65
N ASP A 60 -2.42 -13.19 2.92
CA ASP A 60 -2.44 -12.22 4.01
C ASP A 60 -1.11 -11.50 4.21
N LYS A 61 0.01 -12.13 3.87
CA LYS A 61 1.32 -11.46 3.94
C LYS A 61 1.44 -10.34 2.93
N ILE A 62 0.92 -10.55 1.71
CA ILE A 62 0.87 -9.51 0.68
C ILE A 62 -0.05 -8.39 1.13
N ARG A 63 -1.21 -8.71 1.69
CA ARG A 63 -2.17 -7.74 2.18
C ARG A 63 -1.57 -6.87 3.28
N GLN A 64 -0.88 -7.49 4.22
CA GLN A 64 -0.19 -6.77 5.30
C GLN A 64 0.88 -5.82 4.75
N LEU A 65 1.72 -6.32 3.84
CA LEU A 65 2.77 -5.48 3.22
C LEU A 65 2.16 -4.31 2.46
N ALA A 66 1.10 -4.55 1.70
CA ALA A 66 0.42 -3.48 0.96
C ALA A 66 -0.11 -2.41 1.92
N ALA A 67 -0.65 -2.80 3.07
CA ALA A 67 -1.13 -1.85 4.08
C ALA A 67 0.02 -1.02 4.66
N ILE A 68 1.16 -1.64 4.93
CA ILE A 68 2.33 -0.94 5.44
C ILE A 68 2.84 0.07 4.41
N LEU A 69 2.92 -0.32 3.14
CA LEU A 69 3.38 0.56 2.07
C LEU A 69 2.40 1.71 1.84
N LEU A 70 1.11 1.43 1.90
CA LEU A 70 0.07 2.46 1.79
C LEU A 70 0.20 3.47 2.92
N ASN A 71 0.43 3.00 4.15
CA ASN A 71 0.59 3.90 5.29
C ASN A 71 1.75 4.87 5.08
N ARG A 72 2.88 4.37 4.59
CA ARG A 72 4.04 5.22 4.29
C ARG A 72 3.74 6.25 3.21
N LYS A 73 2.98 5.85 2.19
CA LYS A 73 2.56 6.77 1.12
C LYS A 73 1.66 7.86 1.67
N ILE A 74 0.71 7.50 2.51
CA ILE A 74 -0.22 8.44 3.13
C ILE A 74 0.53 9.44 4.00
N GLU A 75 1.44 8.97 4.86
CA GLU A 75 2.21 9.85 5.73
C GLU A 75 2.99 10.91 4.96
N LYS A 76 3.58 10.52 3.82
CA LYS A 76 4.41 11.45 3.04
C LYS A 76 3.62 12.37 2.14
N HIS A 77 2.52 11.90 1.57
CA HIS A 77 1.89 12.56 0.43
C HIS A 77 0.44 12.96 0.64
N TRP A 78 -0.10 12.76 1.86
CA TRP A 78 -1.50 13.05 2.14
C TRP A 78 -1.93 14.46 1.73
N PRO A 79 -1.15 15.51 2.03
CA PRO A 79 -1.57 16.86 1.63
C PRO A 79 -1.69 17.04 0.11
N ASN A 80 -1.04 16.19 -0.67
CA ASN A 80 -1.05 16.28 -2.12
C ASN A 80 -2.19 15.50 -2.78
N PHE A 81 -2.96 14.74 -2.00
CA PHE A 81 -4.09 13.98 -2.51
C PHE A 81 -5.29 14.91 -2.64
N ASN A 82 -6.10 14.71 -3.68
CA ASN A 82 -7.36 15.45 -3.78
C ASN A 82 -8.40 14.89 -2.81
N ASP A 83 -9.48 15.65 -2.61
CA ASP A 83 -10.50 15.30 -1.62
C ASP A 83 -11.22 14.00 -1.95
N GLN A 84 -11.38 13.68 -3.23
CA GLN A 84 -12.03 12.45 -3.66
C GLN A 84 -11.20 11.22 -3.25
N ILE A 85 -9.91 11.27 -3.48
CA ILE A 85 -8.98 10.19 -3.10
C ILE A 85 -8.95 10.03 -1.59
N LYS A 86 -8.88 11.13 -0.85
CA LYS A 86 -8.92 11.11 0.61
C LYS A 86 -10.18 10.44 1.13
N LEU A 87 -11.31 10.76 0.55
CA LEU A 87 -12.59 10.18 0.94
C LEU A 87 -12.63 8.68 0.65
N GLU A 88 -12.17 8.26 -0.52
CA GLU A 88 -12.12 6.85 -0.88
C GLU A 88 -11.24 6.04 0.05
N ILE A 89 -10.08 6.58 0.40
CA ILE A 89 -9.17 5.94 1.36
C ILE A 89 -9.86 5.76 2.71
N LYS A 90 -10.48 6.81 3.23
CA LYS A 90 -11.17 6.76 4.52
C LYS A 90 -12.29 5.73 4.52
N LYS A 91 -13.10 5.70 3.48
CA LYS A 91 -14.20 4.74 3.37
C LYS A 91 -13.71 3.30 3.36
N LEU A 92 -12.66 3.03 2.58
CA LEU A 92 -12.13 1.67 2.49
C LEU A 92 -11.47 1.24 3.80
N LEU A 93 -10.75 2.14 4.46
CA LEU A 93 -10.14 1.81 5.75
C LEU A 93 -11.18 1.49 6.81
N LEU A 94 -12.29 2.21 6.85
CA LEU A 94 -13.38 1.93 7.77
C LEU A 94 -14.01 0.56 7.48
N GLU A 95 -14.21 0.24 6.21
CA GLU A 95 -14.73 -1.06 5.80
C GLU A 95 -13.79 -2.19 6.24
N LEU A 96 -12.50 -2.03 6.02
CA LEU A 96 -11.51 -3.02 6.40
C LEU A 96 -11.44 -3.22 7.92
N ILE A 97 -11.51 -2.15 8.69
CA ILE A 97 -11.52 -2.25 10.16
C ILE A 97 -12.68 -3.08 10.65
N ARG A 98 -13.86 -2.89 10.06
CA ARG A 98 -15.07 -3.61 10.47
C ARG A 98 -15.06 -5.08 10.06
N ASN A 99 -14.49 -5.39 8.90
CA ASN A 99 -14.69 -6.69 8.25
C ASN A 99 -13.43 -7.55 8.19
N GLU A 100 -12.27 -6.99 8.49
CA GLU A 100 -11.02 -7.73 8.36
C GLU A 100 -10.85 -8.74 9.48
N LYS A 101 -10.68 -10.01 9.11
CA LYS A 101 -10.54 -11.11 10.06
C LYS A 101 -9.09 -11.43 10.40
N ASN A 102 -8.15 -11.10 9.51
CA ASN A 102 -6.74 -11.37 9.77
C ASN A 102 -6.17 -10.32 10.73
N TYR A 103 -5.61 -10.80 11.85
CA TYR A 103 -5.11 -9.92 12.91
C TYR A 103 -4.00 -8.98 12.43
N LEU A 104 -3.04 -9.50 11.66
CA LEU A 104 -1.90 -8.70 11.22
C LEU A 104 -2.31 -7.64 10.20
N VAL A 105 -3.21 -8.00 9.29
CA VAL A 105 -3.75 -7.04 8.31
C VAL A 105 -4.57 -5.96 9.02
N SER A 106 -5.44 -6.38 9.93
CA SER A 106 -6.26 -5.45 10.71
C SER A 106 -5.39 -4.46 11.48
N LYS A 107 -4.34 -4.94 12.11
CA LYS A 107 -3.42 -4.10 12.88
C LYS A 107 -2.69 -3.09 11.97
N ALA A 108 -2.23 -3.51 10.80
CA ALA A 108 -1.58 -2.62 9.85
C ALA A 108 -2.52 -1.51 9.38
N VAL A 109 -3.78 -1.84 9.11
CA VAL A 109 -4.81 -0.86 8.72
C VAL A 109 -5.10 0.10 9.87
N GLN A 110 -5.14 -0.39 11.10
CA GLN A 110 -5.37 0.44 12.28
C GLN A 110 -4.28 1.50 12.46
N PHE A 111 -3.04 1.20 12.13
CA PHE A 111 -1.96 2.20 12.18
C PHE A 111 -2.24 3.38 11.26
N ILE A 112 -2.80 3.13 10.08
CA ILE A 112 -3.18 4.21 9.17
C ILE A 112 -4.24 5.09 9.82
N CYS A 113 -5.23 4.48 10.46
CA CYS A 113 -6.30 5.21 11.12
C CYS A 113 -5.81 6.03 12.32
N LEU A 114 -4.83 5.52 13.06
CA LEU A 114 -4.22 6.26 14.16
C LEU A 114 -3.53 7.53 13.67
N ASP A 115 -2.90 7.49 12.50
CA ASP A 115 -2.30 8.69 11.92
C ASP A 115 -3.36 9.77 11.64
N PHE A 116 -4.55 9.37 11.19
CA PHE A 116 -5.66 10.32 11.02
C PHE A 116 -6.11 10.90 12.36
N GLU A 117 -6.29 10.06 13.37
CA GLU A 117 -6.74 10.51 14.70
C GLU A 117 -5.73 11.45 15.35
N ASN A 118 -4.45 11.21 15.15
CA ASN A 118 -3.39 12.02 15.75
C ASN A 118 -3.08 13.29 14.94
N GLY A 119 -3.83 13.53 13.86
CA GLY A 119 -3.64 14.72 13.03
C GLY A 119 -2.38 14.72 12.18
N ARG A 120 -1.72 13.57 12.03
CA ARG A 120 -0.52 13.46 11.19
C ARG A 120 -0.85 13.55 9.71
N VAL A 121 -2.06 13.13 9.34
CA VAL A 121 -2.57 13.19 7.98
C VAL A 121 -3.96 13.82 8.04
N ILE A 122 -4.05 15.05 7.62
CA ILE A 122 -5.30 15.81 7.64
C ILE A 122 -5.61 16.31 6.23
#